data_8ebdb60be68abaf28e8f381584d3aba5
#
_entry.id   8ebdb60be68abaf28e8f381584d3aba5
#
_cell.length_a   1.000
_cell.length_b   1.000
_cell.length_c   1.000
_cell.angle_alpha   90.00
_cell.angle_beta   90.00
_cell.angle_gamma   90.00
#
_symmetry.space_group_name_H-M   'P 1'
#
loop_
_entity.id
_entity.type
_entity.pdbx_description
1 polymer ?
#
loop_
_entity_poly.entity_id
_entity_poly.type
_entity_poly.pdbx_seq_one_letter_code
_entity_poly.pdbx_strand_id
1 'polypeptide(L)'
;MERVPPLLLMFYLAMLGIAVLFTGLVTMYVFTRLQDGSALSGRSFPRYFSLSTIVLLISSPVLAQAQRLYKADDLPNLARCLGATLLLASIFCGLQLAGWHELQQQGVLFRDSPSGTYVYLISGVHIAHIVGGMCYLLALLVRTLHAARDGVRTLVFIRNPYRRRQLQAIGTYWHFVDAIWVILFAVFLFMY
;
A
#
# COMPACT_ATOMS: atom_id res chain seq x y z
N MET A 1 -28.76 -19.02 1.71
CA MET A 1 -27.86 -18.04 1.05
C MET A 1 -27.66 -16.87 2.01
N GLU A 2 -26.55 -16.79 2.72
CA GLU A 2 -26.21 -15.64 3.56
C GLU A 2 -26.01 -14.42 2.68
N ARG A 3 -26.81 -13.39 2.86
CA ARG A 3 -26.67 -12.12 2.14
C ARG A 3 -25.37 -11.46 2.62
N VAL A 4 -24.41 -11.32 1.74
CA VAL A 4 -23.16 -10.58 2.00
C VAL A 4 -23.53 -9.16 2.46
N PRO A 5 -23.04 -8.68 3.61
CA PRO A 5 -23.38 -7.33 4.06
C PRO A 5 -22.94 -6.30 3.01
N PRO A 6 -23.81 -5.30 2.71
CA PRO A 6 -23.59 -4.36 1.60
C PRO A 6 -22.26 -3.62 1.69
N LEU A 7 -21.76 -3.32 2.88
CA LEU A 7 -20.44 -2.70 3.09
C LEU A 7 -19.28 -3.59 2.63
N LEU A 8 -19.39 -4.90 2.79
CA LEU A 8 -18.35 -5.84 2.35
C LEU A 8 -18.34 -5.95 0.81
N LEU A 9 -19.52 -5.93 0.19
CA LEU A 9 -19.64 -5.91 -1.27
C LEU A 9 -19.02 -4.64 -1.87
N MET A 10 -19.32 -3.47 -1.29
CA MET A 10 -18.75 -2.19 -1.72
C MET A 10 -17.22 -2.19 -1.58
N PHE A 11 -16.69 -2.77 -0.50
CA PHE A 11 -15.26 -2.89 -0.28
C PHE A 11 -14.57 -3.74 -1.37
N TYR A 12 -15.10 -4.92 -1.70
CA TYR A 12 -14.54 -5.74 -2.76
C TYR A 12 -14.71 -5.12 -4.15
N LEU A 13 -15.82 -4.42 -4.39
CA LEU A 13 -16.02 -3.68 -5.64
C LEU A 13 -15.01 -2.55 -5.80
N ALA A 14 -14.69 -1.83 -4.72
CA ALA A 14 -13.64 -0.81 -4.71
C ALA A 14 -12.26 -1.42 -5.02
N MET A 15 -11.91 -2.55 -4.40
CA MET A 15 -10.65 -3.25 -4.71
C MET A 15 -10.60 -3.71 -6.17
N LEU A 16 -11.71 -4.21 -6.72
CA LEU A 16 -11.81 -4.57 -8.14
C LEU A 16 -11.57 -3.34 -9.03
N GLY A 17 -12.17 -2.21 -8.70
CA GLY A 17 -11.95 -0.95 -9.41
C GLY A 17 -10.48 -0.51 -9.41
N ILE A 18 -9.80 -0.64 -8.27
CA ILE A 18 -8.36 -0.37 -8.14
C ILE A 18 -7.56 -1.34 -9.03
N ALA A 19 -7.88 -2.64 -9.01
CA ALA A 19 -7.20 -3.63 -9.85
C ALA A 19 -7.34 -3.31 -11.35
N VAL A 20 -8.54 -2.97 -11.80
CA VAL A 20 -8.81 -2.59 -13.19
C VAL A 20 -8.05 -1.33 -13.59
N LEU A 21 -8.03 -0.32 -12.71
CA LEU A 21 -7.28 0.93 -12.93
C LEU A 21 -5.79 0.65 -13.12
N PHE A 22 -5.16 -0.09 -12.20
CA PHE A 22 -3.73 -0.40 -12.32
C PHE A 22 -3.42 -1.29 -13.53
N THR A 23 -4.28 -2.26 -13.84
CA THR A 23 -4.12 -3.09 -15.04
C THR A 23 -4.14 -2.24 -16.31
N GLY A 24 -5.08 -1.30 -16.42
CA GLY A 24 -5.15 -0.37 -17.54
C GLY A 24 -3.90 0.51 -17.65
N LEU A 25 -3.44 1.08 -16.53
CA LEU A 25 -2.24 1.92 -16.51
C LEU A 25 -0.98 1.12 -16.89
N VAL A 26 -0.82 -0.10 -16.38
CA VAL A 26 0.30 -0.98 -16.72
C VAL A 26 0.28 -1.36 -18.20
N THR A 27 -0.90 -1.71 -18.73
CA THR A 27 -1.05 -2.04 -20.16
C THR A 27 -0.63 -0.86 -21.05
N MET A 28 -1.08 0.35 -20.72
CA MET A 28 -0.69 1.56 -21.45
C MET A 28 0.81 1.86 -21.32
N TYR A 29 1.39 1.68 -20.15
CA TYR A 29 2.84 1.81 -19.94
C TYR A 29 3.64 0.85 -20.83
N VAL A 30 3.29 -0.45 -20.80
CA VAL A 30 3.96 -1.48 -21.59
C VAL A 30 3.83 -1.18 -23.10
N PHE A 31 2.62 -0.83 -23.55
CA PHE A 31 2.37 -0.47 -24.95
C PHE A 31 3.22 0.73 -25.39
N THR A 32 3.23 1.81 -24.60
CA THR A 32 4.04 3.01 -24.88
C THR A 32 5.53 2.68 -24.89
N ARG A 33 5.97 1.84 -23.93
CA ARG A 33 7.37 1.44 -23.83
C ARG A 33 7.85 0.63 -25.04
N LEU A 34 7.00 -0.24 -25.56
CA LEU A 34 7.31 -1.02 -26.77
C LEU A 34 7.37 -0.15 -28.03
N GLN A 35 6.62 0.95 -28.06
CA GLN A 35 6.66 1.91 -29.19
C GLN A 35 7.86 2.85 -29.11
N ASP A 36 8.22 3.36 -27.92
CA ASP A 36 9.32 4.30 -27.73
C ASP A 36 10.72 3.67 -27.90
N GLY A 37 10.81 2.36 -27.96
CA GLY A 37 11.96 1.53 -28.37
C GLY A 37 13.26 1.67 -27.57
N SER A 38 13.57 2.84 -26.95
CA SER A 38 14.90 3.07 -26.36
C SER A 38 15.02 4.20 -25.33
N ALA A 39 13.94 4.89 -25.00
CA ALA A 39 14.02 6.12 -24.19
C ALA A 39 14.65 5.95 -22.78
N LEU A 40 14.62 4.74 -22.22
CA LEU A 40 15.23 4.41 -20.93
C LEU A 40 16.41 3.42 -21.03
N SER A 41 16.72 2.90 -22.21
CA SER A 41 17.82 1.94 -22.40
C SER A 41 19.17 2.57 -22.06
N GLY A 42 19.91 1.89 -21.18
CA GLY A 42 21.24 2.33 -20.73
C GLY A 42 21.24 3.16 -19.45
N ARG A 43 20.07 3.44 -18.85
CA ARG A 43 19.96 4.08 -17.53
C ARG A 43 19.85 3.03 -16.45
N SER A 44 20.40 3.30 -15.26
CA SER A 44 20.29 2.39 -14.14
C SER A 44 18.91 2.53 -13.47
N PHE A 45 18.27 1.41 -13.14
CA PHE A 45 17.01 1.42 -12.40
C PHE A 45 17.21 2.09 -11.03
N PRO A 46 16.30 2.99 -10.59
CA PRO A 46 16.46 3.73 -9.34
C PRO A 46 16.57 2.80 -8.12
N ARG A 47 17.63 2.96 -7.33
CA ARG A 47 17.92 2.09 -6.16
C ARG A 47 16.86 2.22 -5.07
N TYR A 48 16.29 3.40 -4.92
CA TYR A 48 15.28 3.66 -3.90
C TYR A 48 13.98 2.90 -4.14
N PHE A 49 13.62 2.56 -5.37
CA PHE A 49 12.45 1.71 -5.65
C PHE A 49 12.66 0.28 -5.17
N SER A 50 13.85 -0.28 -5.32
CA SER A 50 14.18 -1.60 -4.80
C SER A 50 14.15 -1.62 -3.26
N LEU A 51 14.73 -0.59 -2.63
CA LEU A 51 14.74 -0.47 -1.17
C LEU A 51 13.32 -0.28 -0.62
N SER A 52 12.50 0.55 -1.25
CA SER A 52 11.10 0.75 -0.84
C SER A 52 10.28 -0.53 -0.95
N THR A 53 10.52 -1.35 -1.95
CA THR A 53 9.86 -2.66 -2.11
C THR A 53 10.17 -3.59 -0.94
N ILE A 54 11.43 -3.65 -0.48
CA ILE A 54 11.82 -4.45 0.68
C ILE A 54 11.08 -3.96 1.95
N VAL A 55 11.03 -2.65 2.16
CA VAL A 55 10.34 -2.06 3.32
C VAL A 55 8.84 -2.39 3.30
N LEU A 56 8.21 -2.32 2.14
CA LEU A 56 6.79 -2.64 1.98
C LEU A 56 6.52 -4.13 2.25
N LEU A 57 7.37 -5.02 1.70
CA LEU A 57 7.27 -6.47 1.94
C LEU A 57 7.42 -6.82 3.44
N ILE A 58 8.23 -6.08 4.20
CA ILE A 58 8.34 -6.26 5.65
C ILE A 58 7.07 -5.76 6.36
N SER A 59 6.40 -4.74 5.87
CA SER A 59 5.18 -4.19 6.47
C SER A 59 4.02 -5.18 6.48
N SER A 60 3.94 -6.02 5.47
CA SER A 60 2.86 -7.00 5.25
C SER A 60 2.76 -8.04 6.37
N PRO A 61 3.81 -8.80 6.74
CA PRO A 61 3.77 -9.74 7.87
C PRO A 61 3.60 -9.05 9.23
N VAL A 62 4.07 -7.81 9.38
CA VAL A 62 3.86 -7.03 10.61
C VAL A 62 2.36 -6.80 10.79
N LEU A 63 1.65 -6.29 9.77
CA LEU A 63 0.21 -6.06 9.88
C LEU A 63 -0.59 -7.38 10.01
N ALA A 64 -0.14 -8.48 9.41
CA ALA A 64 -0.79 -9.77 9.54
C ALA A 64 -0.89 -10.25 11.01
N GLN A 65 0.05 -9.83 11.87
CA GLN A 65 0.01 -10.16 13.31
C GLN A 65 -1.12 -9.43 14.04
N ALA A 66 -1.62 -8.31 13.53
CA ALA A 66 -2.66 -7.51 14.18
C ALA A 66 -3.94 -8.32 14.48
N GLN A 67 -4.33 -9.23 13.58
CA GLN A 67 -5.50 -10.08 13.78
C GLN A 67 -5.28 -11.12 14.88
N ARG A 68 -4.05 -11.64 15.04
CA ARG A 68 -3.69 -12.59 16.10
C ARG A 68 -3.68 -11.89 17.46
N LEU A 69 -3.08 -10.70 17.52
CA LEU A 69 -3.01 -9.89 18.74
C LEU A 69 -4.40 -9.44 19.20
N TYR A 70 -5.28 -9.08 18.26
CA TYR A 70 -6.68 -8.77 18.58
C TYR A 70 -7.42 -9.96 19.16
N LYS A 71 -7.21 -11.19 18.64
CA LYS A 71 -7.81 -12.42 19.17
C LYS A 71 -7.24 -12.84 20.52
N ALA A 72 -6.00 -12.44 20.81
CA ALA A 72 -5.32 -12.69 22.09
C ALA A 72 -5.63 -11.61 23.14
N ASP A 73 -6.52 -10.66 22.83
CA ASP A 73 -6.93 -9.55 23.70
C ASP A 73 -5.75 -8.61 24.10
N ASP A 74 -4.67 -8.63 23.33
CA ASP A 74 -3.44 -7.87 23.58
C ASP A 74 -3.45 -6.52 22.84
N LEU A 75 -4.18 -5.54 23.38
CA LEU A 75 -4.29 -4.20 22.81
C LEU A 75 -2.99 -3.42 22.77
N PRO A 76 -2.10 -3.49 23.80
CA PRO A 76 -0.83 -2.78 23.74
C PRO A 76 0.06 -3.22 22.57
N ASN A 77 0.18 -4.53 22.36
CA ASN A 77 0.96 -5.05 21.24
C ASN A 77 0.25 -4.85 19.89
N LEU A 78 -1.10 -4.88 19.85
CA LEU A 78 -1.87 -4.48 18.67
C LEU A 78 -1.56 -3.03 18.28
N ALA A 79 -1.53 -2.09 19.23
CA ALA A 79 -1.18 -0.70 18.95
C ALA A 79 0.25 -0.55 18.43
N ARG A 80 1.22 -1.29 18.99
CA ARG A 80 2.61 -1.32 18.50
C ARG A 80 2.68 -1.85 17.06
N CYS A 81 1.96 -2.93 16.77
CA CYS A 81 1.88 -3.53 15.44
C CYS A 81 1.33 -2.53 14.39
N LEU A 82 0.21 -1.86 14.69
CA LEU A 82 -0.37 -0.84 13.82
C LEU A 82 0.58 0.37 13.64
N GLY A 83 1.23 0.81 14.73
CA GLY A 83 2.23 1.88 14.69
C GLY A 83 3.46 1.53 13.86
N ALA A 84 3.98 0.32 14.00
CA ALA A 84 5.12 -0.16 13.22
C ALA A 84 4.77 -0.25 11.72
N THR A 85 3.58 -0.74 11.36
CA THR A 85 3.12 -0.75 9.97
C THR A 85 3.01 0.65 9.40
N LEU A 86 2.47 1.60 10.17
CA LEU A 86 2.36 3.01 9.76
C LEU A 86 3.73 3.65 9.54
N LEU A 87 4.71 3.36 10.42
CA LEU A 87 6.08 3.83 10.28
C LEU A 87 6.74 3.28 9.01
N LEU A 88 6.63 1.97 8.75
CA LEU A 88 7.16 1.35 7.53
C LEU A 88 6.54 1.92 6.27
N ALA A 89 5.22 2.18 6.28
CA ALA A 89 4.53 2.83 5.17
C ALA A 89 5.02 4.28 4.95
N SER A 90 5.30 5.02 6.01
CA SER A 90 5.86 6.38 5.92
C SER A 90 7.27 6.36 5.31
N ILE A 91 8.11 5.38 5.71
CA ILE A 91 9.44 5.16 5.14
C ILE A 91 9.31 4.80 3.66
N PHE A 92 8.37 3.90 3.29
CA PHE A 92 8.09 3.57 1.90
C PHE A 92 7.78 4.83 1.07
N CYS A 93 6.85 5.68 1.52
CA CYS A 93 6.50 6.92 0.82
C CYS A 93 7.72 7.84 0.66
N GLY A 94 8.54 7.99 1.71
CA GLY A 94 9.78 8.78 1.65
C GLY A 94 10.78 8.24 0.62
N LEU A 95 10.97 6.92 0.57
CA LEU A 95 11.84 6.27 -0.41
C LEU A 95 11.31 6.40 -1.85
N GLN A 96 10.01 6.42 -2.05
CA GLN A 96 9.40 6.68 -3.36
C GLN A 96 9.70 8.10 -3.85
N LEU A 97 9.60 9.10 -2.97
CA LEU A 97 9.96 10.49 -3.30
C LEU A 97 11.46 10.60 -3.63
N ALA A 98 12.32 9.91 -2.87
CA ALA A 98 13.75 9.84 -3.16
C ALA A 98 14.03 9.15 -4.52
N GLY A 99 13.27 8.10 -4.85
CA GLY A 99 13.32 7.44 -6.17
C GLY A 99 12.92 8.37 -7.32
N TRP A 100 11.89 9.20 -7.11
CA TRP A 100 11.53 10.22 -8.10
C TRP A 100 12.63 11.27 -8.28
N HIS A 101 13.28 11.68 -7.19
CA HIS A 101 14.41 12.60 -7.28
C HIS A 101 15.60 11.98 -8.05
N GLU A 102 15.91 10.70 -7.81
CA GLU A 102 16.93 9.96 -8.56
C GLU A 102 16.60 9.89 -10.06
N LEU A 103 15.34 9.63 -10.43
CA LEU A 103 14.87 9.66 -11.82
C LEU A 103 15.08 11.04 -12.47
N GLN A 104 14.77 12.12 -11.75
CA GLN A 104 14.97 13.48 -12.24
C GLN A 104 16.46 13.79 -12.47
N GLN A 105 17.35 13.33 -11.58
CA GLN A 105 18.80 13.49 -11.74
C GLN A 105 19.34 12.71 -12.96
N GLN A 106 18.70 11.60 -13.32
CA GLN A 106 19.01 10.84 -14.53
C GLN A 106 18.43 11.46 -15.81
N GLY A 107 17.78 12.62 -15.71
CA GLY A 107 17.16 13.32 -16.85
C GLY A 107 15.84 12.68 -17.30
N VAL A 108 15.17 11.89 -16.45
CA VAL A 108 13.82 11.39 -16.71
C VAL A 108 12.83 12.35 -16.05
N LEU A 109 12.45 13.39 -16.77
CA LEU A 109 11.46 14.36 -16.29
C LEU A 109 10.04 13.89 -16.64
N PHE A 110 9.07 14.36 -15.85
CA PHE A 110 7.65 13.97 -16.01
C PHE A 110 7.07 14.26 -17.42
N ARG A 111 7.68 15.20 -18.17
CA ARG A 111 7.18 15.63 -19.48
C ARG A 111 8.08 15.27 -20.67
N ASP A 112 9.26 14.70 -20.43
CA ASP A 112 10.25 14.51 -21.50
C ASP A 112 10.05 13.23 -22.30
N SER A 113 9.48 12.19 -21.68
CA SER A 113 9.19 10.94 -22.37
C SER A 113 7.85 10.37 -21.91
N PRO A 114 7.01 9.86 -22.81
CA PRO A 114 5.74 9.23 -22.46
C PRO A 114 5.93 8.08 -21.47
N SER A 115 6.91 7.22 -21.66
CA SER A 115 7.23 6.10 -20.78
C SER A 115 7.69 6.55 -19.38
N GLY A 116 8.48 7.62 -19.26
CA GLY A 116 8.85 8.23 -18.00
C GLY A 116 7.64 8.78 -17.24
N THR A 117 6.74 9.46 -17.94
CA THR A 117 5.49 9.99 -17.39
C THR A 117 4.64 8.89 -16.72
N TYR A 118 4.53 7.72 -17.34
CA TYR A 118 3.79 6.60 -16.76
C TYR A 118 4.40 6.07 -15.47
N VAL A 119 5.74 6.03 -15.35
CA VAL A 119 6.39 5.61 -14.10
C VAL A 119 5.99 6.51 -12.94
N TYR A 120 6.02 7.84 -13.12
CA TYR A 120 5.57 8.79 -12.11
C TYR A 120 4.08 8.69 -11.82
N LEU A 121 3.24 8.56 -12.85
CA LEU A 121 1.79 8.48 -12.72
C LEU A 121 1.39 7.23 -11.93
N ILE A 122 1.88 6.06 -12.34
CA ILE A 122 1.53 4.77 -11.74
C ILE A 122 1.99 4.72 -10.28
N SER A 123 3.26 5.09 -10.01
CA SER A 123 3.80 5.11 -8.65
C SER A 123 3.11 6.18 -7.78
N GLY A 124 2.74 7.32 -8.35
CA GLY A 124 2.00 8.37 -7.64
C GLY A 124 0.58 7.96 -7.26
N VAL A 125 -0.16 7.33 -8.17
CA VAL A 125 -1.49 6.77 -7.88
C VAL A 125 -1.38 5.67 -6.83
N HIS A 126 -0.32 4.85 -6.88
CA HIS A 126 -0.07 3.84 -5.86
C HIS A 126 0.19 4.46 -4.48
N ILE A 127 1.04 5.49 -4.38
CA ILE A 127 1.27 6.23 -3.14
C ILE A 127 -0.05 6.81 -2.60
N ALA A 128 -0.92 7.34 -3.44
CA ALA A 128 -2.22 7.85 -3.00
C ALA A 128 -3.08 6.77 -2.33
N HIS A 129 -3.07 5.53 -2.85
CA HIS A 129 -3.76 4.40 -2.24
C HIS A 129 -3.11 3.98 -0.91
N ILE A 130 -1.77 3.96 -0.82
CA ILE A 130 -1.05 3.71 0.44
C ILE A 130 -1.42 4.77 1.48
N VAL A 131 -1.42 6.05 1.12
CA VAL A 131 -1.79 7.15 2.03
C VAL A 131 -3.23 7.00 2.51
N GLY A 132 -4.17 6.61 1.64
CA GLY A 132 -5.55 6.26 2.04
C GLY A 132 -5.59 5.15 3.10
N GLY A 133 -4.83 4.07 2.89
CA GLY A 133 -4.67 2.99 3.87
C GLY A 133 -4.02 3.46 5.17
N MET A 134 -3.00 4.32 5.09
CA MET A 134 -2.34 4.93 6.26
C MET A 134 -3.29 5.77 7.10
N CYS A 135 -4.14 6.58 6.48
CA CYS A 135 -5.16 7.35 7.19
C CYS A 135 -6.12 6.44 7.98
N TYR A 136 -6.53 5.33 7.36
CA TYR A 136 -7.38 4.36 8.03
C TYR A 136 -6.65 3.62 9.17
N LEU A 137 -5.39 3.21 8.97
CA LEU A 137 -4.53 2.61 10.01
C LEU A 137 -4.33 3.57 11.18
N LEU A 138 -4.07 4.87 10.90
CA LEU A 138 -3.92 5.89 11.93
C LEU A 138 -5.20 6.04 12.76
N ALA A 139 -6.37 6.06 12.12
CA ALA A 139 -7.65 6.12 12.81
C ALA A 139 -7.87 4.88 13.71
N LEU A 140 -7.48 3.69 13.25
CA LEU A 140 -7.53 2.47 14.07
C LEU A 140 -6.53 2.52 15.23
N LEU A 141 -5.30 2.96 14.98
CA LEU A 141 -4.26 3.12 16.01
C LEU A 141 -4.73 4.04 17.13
N VAL A 142 -5.22 5.24 16.79
CA VAL A 142 -5.72 6.20 17.78
C VAL A 142 -6.86 5.60 18.62
N ARG A 143 -7.79 4.90 17.98
CA ARG A 143 -8.90 4.22 18.68
C ARG A 143 -8.41 3.09 19.58
N THR A 144 -7.41 2.31 19.16
CA THR A 144 -6.80 1.24 19.94
C THR A 144 -6.06 1.81 21.15
N LEU A 145 -5.30 2.89 20.99
CA LEU A 145 -4.60 3.58 22.07
C LEU A 145 -5.58 4.16 23.12
N HIS A 146 -6.71 4.74 22.67
CA HIS A 146 -7.74 5.21 23.59
C HIS A 146 -8.43 4.08 24.34
N ALA A 147 -8.67 2.95 23.69
CA ALA A 147 -9.26 1.78 24.33
C ALA A 147 -8.32 1.16 25.36
N ALA A 148 -7.00 1.10 25.08
CA ALA A 148 -6.01 0.51 25.96
C ALA A 148 -5.75 1.28 27.27
N ARG A 149 -6.29 2.53 27.40
CA ARG A 149 -6.13 3.35 28.62
C ARG A 149 -7.07 2.97 29.77
N ASP A 150 -8.14 2.22 29.48
CA ASP A 150 -9.18 1.91 30.45
C ASP A 150 -9.65 0.46 30.27
N GLY A 151 -9.64 -0.34 31.35
CA GLY A 151 -9.99 -1.75 31.32
C GLY A 151 -11.44 -2.01 30.83
N VAL A 152 -12.39 -1.14 31.16
CA VAL A 152 -13.77 -1.25 30.69
C VAL A 152 -13.86 -1.00 29.19
N ARG A 153 -13.15 0.01 28.69
CA ARG A 153 -13.09 0.33 27.26
C ARG A 153 -12.38 -0.76 26.46
N THR A 154 -11.36 -1.37 27.04
CA THR A 154 -10.66 -2.52 26.45
C THR A 154 -11.63 -3.67 26.20
N LEU A 155 -12.44 -4.06 27.20
CA LEU A 155 -13.42 -5.12 27.06
C LEU A 155 -14.49 -4.83 26.00
N VAL A 156 -14.99 -3.59 25.96
CA VAL A 156 -15.96 -3.14 24.96
C VAL A 156 -15.34 -3.16 23.55
N PHE A 157 -14.08 -2.74 23.41
CA PHE A 157 -13.36 -2.72 22.12
C PHE A 157 -13.15 -4.13 21.58
N ILE A 158 -12.72 -5.08 22.43
CA ILE A 158 -12.41 -6.46 22.05
C ILE A 158 -13.67 -7.24 21.69
N ARG A 159 -14.74 -7.05 22.45
CA ARG A 159 -16.02 -7.75 22.20
C ARG A 159 -16.83 -7.20 21.03
N ASN A 160 -16.41 -6.09 20.43
CA ASN A 160 -17.13 -5.47 19.32
C ASN A 160 -16.82 -6.19 17.99
N PRO A 161 -17.75 -6.93 17.37
CA PRO A 161 -17.53 -7.66 16.12
C PRO A 161 -17.21 -6.73 14.94
N TYR A 162 -17.61 -5.46 15.02
CA TYR A 162 -17.32 -4.45 14.03
C TYR A 162 -15.81 -4.14 13.97
N ARG A 163 -15.11 -4.12 15.10
CA ARG A 163 -13.64 -3.89 15.16
C ARG A 163 -12.85 -5.01 14.50
N ARG A 164 -13.27 -6.25 14.75
CA ARG A 164 -12.67 -7.41 14.08
C ARG A 164 -12.79 -7.31 12.56
N ARG A 165 -13.97 -6.94 12.05
CA ARG A 165 -14.20 -6.74 10.62
C ARG A 165 -13.35 -5.60 10.06
N GLN A 166 -13.18 -4.51 10.80
CA GLN A 166 -12.30 -3.41 10.40
C GLN A 166 -10.84 -3.84 10.25
N LEU A 167 -10.31 -4.61 11.22
CA LEU A 167 -8.95 -5.15 11.16
C LEU A 167 -8.78 -6.17 10.03
N GLN A 168 -9.78 -6.97 9.76
CA GLN A 168 -9.77 -7.88 8.62
C GLN A 168 -9.75 -7.13 7.28
N ALA A 169 -10.62 -6.12 7.14
CA ALA A 169 -10.72 -5.31 5.92
C ALA A 169 -9.40 -4.58 5.63
N ILE A 170 -8.79 -3.92 6.63
CA ILE A 170 -7.52 -3.22 6.42
C ILE A 170 -6.40 -4.19 6.11
N GLY A 171 -6.35 -5.36 6.75
CA GLY A 171 -5.36 -6.39 6.44
C GLY A 171 -5.47 -6.88 4.99
N THR A 172 -6.70 -7.19 4.54
CA THR A 172 -6.96 -7.61 3.15
C THR A 172 -6.59 -6.51 2.16
N TYR A 173 -6.97 -5.26 2.44
CA TYR A 173 -6.62 -4.09 1.62
C TYR A 173 -5.10 -3.91 1.52
N TRP A 174 -4.40 -4.01 2.66
CA TRP A 174 -2.95 -3.81 2.72
C TRP A 174 -2.21 -4.84 1.87
N HIS A 175 -2.51 -6.13 2.07
CA HIS A 175 -1.91 -7.20 1.26
C HIS A 175 -2.22 -7.06 -0.23
N PHE A 176 -3.43 -6.61 -0.57
CA PHE A 176 -3.81 -6.35 -1.95
C PHE A 176 -2.99 -5.22 -2.57
N VAL A 177 -2.82 -4.10 -1.87
CA VAL A 177 -2.02 -2.96 -2.36
C VAL A 177 -0.54 -3.33 -2.43
N ASP A 178 0.00 -4.08 -1.45
CA ASP A 178 1.35 -4.62 -1.49
C ASP A 178 1.57 -5.53 -2.72
N ALA A 179 0.62 -6.42 -3.01
CA ALA A 179 0.69 -7.29 -4.18
C ALA A 179 0.69 -6.48 -5.50
N ILE A 180 -0.14 -5.45 -5.60
CA ILE A 180 -0.12 -4.52 -6.74
C ILE A 180 1.28 -3.91 -6.88
N TRP A 181 1.88 -3.42 -5.79
CA TRP A 181 3.22 -2.83 -5.86
C TRP A 181 4.28 -3.80 -6.36
N VAL A 182 4.27 -5.04 -5.89
CA VAL A 182 5.22 -6.06 -6.34
C VAL A 182 5.10 -6.29 -7.86
N ILE A 183 3.87 -6.34 -8.39
CA ILE A 183 3.62 -6.45 -9.83
C ILE A 183 4.14 -5.22 -10.57
N LEU A 184 3.83 -4.01 -10.08
CA LEU A 184 4.29 -2.75 -10.66
C LEU A 184 5.82 -2.67 -10.69
N PHE A 185 6.45 -3.00 -9.57
CA PHE A 185 7.90 -3.03 -9.45
C PHE A 185 8.55 -4.03 -10.43
N ALA A 186 7.98 -5.23 -10.54
CA ALA A 186 8.44 -6.23 -11.52
C ALA A 186 8.30 -5.70 -12.95
N VAL A 187 7.17 -5.12 -13.33
CA VAL A 187 6.97 -4.52 -14.65
C VAL A 187 7.98 -3.40 -14.91
N PHE A 188 8.19 -2.51 -13.95
CA PHE A 188 9.19 -1.45 -14.09
C PHE A 188 10.60 -2.01 -14.25
N LEU A 189 10.97 -3.01 -13.45
CA LEU A 189 12.29 -3.63 -13.50
C LEU A 189 12.57 -4.32 -14.84
N PHE A 190 11.58 -5.01 -15.42
CA PHE A 190 11.74 -5.72 -16.70
C PHE A 190 11.63 -4.81 -17.92
N MET A 191 10.97 -3.67 -17.79
CA MET A 191 10.75 -2.75 -18.92
C MET A 191 11.72 -1.56 -18.90
N TYR A 192 12.49 -1.35 -17.84
CA TYR A 192 13.45 -0.25 -17.71
C TYR A 192 14.75 -0.56 -18.45
#